data_c7668529863806741a1208a130211de1
#
_entry.id   c7668529863806741a1208a130211de1
#
_cell.length_a   1.000
_cell.length_b   1.000
_cell.length_c   1.000
_cell.angle_alpha   90.00
_cell.angle_beta   90.00
_cell.angle_gamma   90.00
#
_symmetry.space_group_name_H-M   'P 1'
#
loop_
_entity.id
_entity.type
_entity.pdbx_description
1 polymer ?
#
loop_
_entity_poly.entity_id
_entity_poly.type
_entity_poly.pdbx_seq_one_letter_code
_entity_poly.pdbx_strand_id
1 'polypeptide(L)'
;MDNGLFLINTHNGIRNKLPRIDINDYPAVKTHLDQYWDRISTRSDKGDTPYNLRNCAYLEDFSKPKVMWKIIGCNINFCFDEKQLICNNAVDIMTGDRDSLIQFVGLMNSKLFDWYLKLTTEAEVQGGGIQLYVTTLEKTLLKLDFQQPLTDIVYQRIHNQVTDATVDMAVFEAYNLTLEEQAFIMQDKRVNKNREE
;
A
#
# COMPACT_ATOMS: atom_id res chain seq x y z
N MET A 1 -6.77 0.49 6.62
CA MET A 1 -8.16 0.74 7.09
C MET A 1 -8.44 2.22 6.95
N ASP A 2 -9.59 2.56 6.41
CA ASP A 2 -10.11 3.92 6.42
C ASP A 2 -10.39 4.31 7.89
N ASN A 3 -9.83 5.43 8.34
CA ASN A 3 -9.99 5.93 9.71
C ASN A 3 -11.10 7.01 9.82
N GLY A 4 -11.83 7.24 8.73
CA GLY A 4 -12.89 8.24 8.67
C GLY A 4 -12.42 9.70 8.76
N LEU A 5 -11.12 9.95 8.60
CA LEU A 5 -10.57 11.30 8.61
C LEU A 5 -10.49 11.86 7.18
N PHE A 6 -10.59 13.17 7.08
CA PHE A 6 -10.46 13.89 5.82
C PHE A 6 -9.16 14.71 5.82
N LEU A 7 -8.46 14.70 4.69
CA LEU A 7 -7.32 15.57 4.48
C LEU A 7 -7.81 16.93 3.96
N ILE A 8 -7.37 18.02 4.59
CA ILE A 8 -7.47 19.37 4.02
C ILE A 8 -6.36 19.47 2.96
N ASN A 9 -6.73 19.23 1.71
CA ASN A 9 -5.76 19.15 0.60
C ASN A 9 -5.40 20.55 0.06
N THR A 10 -4.60 21.29 0.80
CA THR A 10 -4.00 22.57 0.33
C THR A 10 -2.73 22.29 -0.48
N HIS A 11 -2.86 21.57 -1.58
CA HIS A 11 -1.72 21.13 -2.40
C HIS A 11 -0.93 22.33 -2.97
N ASN A 12 0.37 22.10 -3.21
CA ASN A 12 1.27 23.11 -3.79
C ASN A 12 1.24 23.12 -5.33
N GLY A 13 0.27 22.41 -5.92
CA GLY A 13 0.12 22.28 -7.36
C GLY A 13 1.07 21.27 -7.99
N ILE A 14 0.97 21.17 -9.31
CA ILE A 14 1.88 20.40 -10.17
C ILE A 14 2.36 21.35 -11.27
N ARG A 15 3.66 21.50 -11.40
CA ARG A 15 4.28 22.44 -12.36
C ARG A 15 3.70 22.24 -13.76
N ASN A 16 3.24 23.33 -14.37
CA ASN A 16 2.64 23.40 -15.71
C ASN A 16 1.33 22.60 -15.89
N LYS A 17 0.74 22.04 -14.82
CA LYS A 17 -0.45 21.19 -14.93
C LYS A 17 -1.58 21.60 -13.98
N LEU A 18 -1.26 21.84 -12.72
CA LEU A 18 -2.23 22.16 -11.68
C LEU A 18 -1.72 23.34 -10.88
N PRO A 19 -2.46 24.48 -10.82
CA PRO A 19 -2.05 25.62 -10.00
C PRO A 19 -2.07 25.26 -8.52
N ARG A 20 -1.20 25.90 -7.75
CA ARG A 20 -1.22 25.84 -6.29
C ARG A 20 -2.55 26.36 -5.75
N ILE A 21 -3.04 25.77 -4.66
CA ILE A 21 -4.17 26.32 -3.90
C ILE A 21 -3.78 27.68 -3.30
N ASP A 22 -4.52 28.73 -3.65
CA ASP A 22 -4.46 29.99 -2.91
C ASP A 22 -5.40 29.90 -1.70
N ILE A 23 -4.84 30.02 -0.51
CA ILE A 23 -5.61 29.89 0.73
C ILE A 23 -6.65 31.01 0.90
N ASN A 24 -6.46 32.13 0.25
CA ASN A 24 -7.39 33.27 0.33
C ASN A 24 -8.73 32.97 -0.38
N ASP A 25 -8.74 32.02 -1.32
CA ASP A 25 -9.97 31.55 -1.97
C ASP A 25 -10.83 30.67 -1.03
N TYR A 26 -10.25 30.25 0.13
CA TYR A 26 -10.87 29.35 1.09
C TYR A 26 -10.85 29.93 2.52
N PRO A 27 -11.60 31.01 2.82
CA PRO A 27 -11.47 31.76 4.06
C PRO A 27 -11.75 30.91 5.32
N ALA A 28 -12.68 29.96 5.24
CA ALA A 28 -12.97 29.05 6.36
C ALA A 28 -11.79 28.11 6.66
N VAL A 29 -11.13 27.57 5.63
CA VAL A 29 -9.94 26.75 5.76
C VAL A 29 -8.78 27.58 6.31
N LYS A 30 -8.62 28.81 5.81
CA LYS A 30 -7.61 29.74 6.31
C LYS A 30 -7.79 30.00 7.80
N THR A 31 -9.00 30.37 8.23
CA THR A 31 -9.32 30.60 9.64
C THR A 31 -9.03 29.38 10.53
N HIS A 32 -9.31 28.18 10.02
CA HIS A 32 -8.96 26.95 10.72
C HIS A 32 -7.44 26.77 10.83
N LEU A 33 -6.70 26.94 9.75
CA LEU A 33 -5.24 26.76 9.72
C LEU A 33 -4.50 27.85 10.51
N ASP A 34 -5.02 29.07 10.59
CA ASP A 34 -4.45 30.18 11.37
C ASP A 34 -4.34 29.83 12.86
N GLN A 35 -5.22 28.97 13.39
CA GLN A 35 -5.15 28.46 14.77
C GLN A 35 -3.86 27.64 15.03
N TYR A 36 -3.22 27.16 13.99
CA TYR A 36 -1.99 26.36 14.03
C TYR A 36 -0.78 27.11 13.45
N TRP A 37 -0.86 28.43 13.34
CA TRP A 37 0.13 29.26 12.65
C TRP A 37 1.56 29.01 13.12
N ASP A 38 1.79 28.95 14.42
CA ASP A 38 3.12 28.72 15.00
C ASP A 38 3.76 27.42 14.54
N ARG A 39 2.93 26.41 14.28
CA ARG A 39 3.37 25.10 13.82
C ARG A 39 3.57 25.06 12.31
N ILE A 40 2.62 25.60 11.53
CA ILE A 40 2.69 25.52 10.07
C ILE A 40 3.69 26.50 9.47
N SER A 41 3.91 27.65 10.09
CA SER A 41 4.87 28.66 9.60
C SER A 41 6.32 28.21 9.75
N THR A 42 6.64 27.45 10.80
CA THR A 42 8.00 27.00 11.12
C THR A 42 8.34 25.61 10.60
N ARG A 43 7.37 24.81 10.14
CA ARG A 43 7.66 23.47 9.61
C ARG A 43 8.59 23.53 8.40
N SER A 44 9.57 22.64 8.34
CA SER A 44 10.51 22.52 7.22
C SER A 44 9.85 21.92 5.98
N ASP A 45 8.86 21.04 6.17
CA ASP A 45 8.21 20.24 5.14
C ASP A 45 6.90 20.89 4.67
N LYS A 46 7.00 22.06 4.03
CA LYS A 46 5.89 22.85 3.50
C LYS A 46 6.07 23.11 2.00
N GLY A 47 4.98 23.55 1.35
CA GLY A 47 5.00 24.06 -0.01
C GLY A 47 5.52 25.51 -0.07
N ASP A 48 5.12 26.25 -1.10
CA ASP A 48 5.56 27.63 -1.34
C ASP A 48 5.09 28.60 -0.25
N THR A 49 3.99 28.28 0.42
CA THR A 49 3.52 29.03 1.59
C THR A 49 3.33 28.11 2.79
N PRO A 50 3.28 28.65 4.03
CA PRO A 50 2.99 27.87 5.21
C PRO A 50 1.68 27.07 5.15
N TYR A 51 0.69 27.55 4.41
CA TYR A 51 -0.59 26.85 4.25
C TYR A 51 -0.52 25.67 3.30
N ASN A 52 0.42 25.65 2.34
CA ASN A 52 0.49 24.62 1.34
C ASN A 52 1.23 23.39 1.84
N LEU A 53 0.71 22.22 1.46
CA LEU A 53 1.38 20.95 1.63
C LEU A 53 2.65 20.90 0.77
N ARG A 54 3.60 20.07 1.16
CA ARG A 54 4.78 19.76 0.37
C ARG A 54 4.41 19.33 -1.06
N ASN A 55 5.28 19.57 -2.02
CA ASN A 55 5.11 19.09 -3.40
C ASN A 55 4.95 17.58 -3.45
N CYS A 56 3.92 17.14 -4.17
CA CYS A 56 3.67 15.73 -4.45
C CYS A 56 3.57 15.56 -5.97
N ALA A 57 4.58 14.92 -6.58
CA ALA A 57 4.63 14.71 -8.03
C ALA A 57 3.54 13.73 -8.53
N TYR A 58 3.08 12.84 -7.66
CA TYR A 58 2.08 11.80 -7.93
C TYR A 58 0.72 12.09 -7.27
N LEU A 59 0.39 13.38 -7.08
CA LEU A 59 -0.86 13.79 -6.44
C LEU A 59 -2.10 13.18 -7.12
N GLU A 60 -2.08 13.06 -8.46
CA GLU A 60 -3.18 12.50 -9.24
C GLU A 60 -3.34 10.99 -9.09
N ASP A 61 -2.30 10.29 -8.64
CA ASP A 61 -2.35 8.84 -8.47
C ASP A 61 -3.26 8.44 -7.31
N PHE A 62 -3.48 9.33 -6.35
CA PHE A 62 -4.43 9.09 -5.27
C PHE A 62 -5.88 8.92 -5.75
N SER A 63 -6.26 9.49 -6.88
CA SER A 63 -7.60 9.36 -7.46
C SER A 63 -7.80 8.08 -8.30
N LYS A 64 -6.73 7.34 -8.57
CA LYS A 64 -6.76 6.09 -9.34
C LYS A 64 -6.96 4.88 -8.43
N PRO A 65 -7.48 3.75 -8.97
CA PRO A 65 -7.34 2.46 -8.31
C PRO A 65 -5.88 2.17 -8.02
N LYS A 66 -5.58 1.71 -6.80
CA LYS A 66 -4.21 1.50 -6.37
C LYS A 66 -4.08 0.41 -5.31
N VAL A 67 -2.89 -0.12 -5.20
CA VAL A 67 -2.47 -0.93 -4.06
C VAL A 67 -1.72 -0.04 -3.09
N MET A 68 -1.96 -0.25 -1.81
CA MET A 68 -1.33 0.48 -0.71
C MET A 68 -0.72 -0.52 0.28
N TRP A 69 0.48 -0.23 0.79
CA TRP A 69 1.11 -1.03 1.84
C TRP A 69 1.96 -0.19 2.78
N LYS A 70 2.08 -0.60 4.03
CA LYS A 70 3.00 0.03 4.97
C LYS A 70 4.45 -0.30 4.60
N ILE A 71 5.33 0.70 4.65
CA ILE A 71 6.76 0.51 4.39
C ILE A 71 7.41 -0.33 5.51
N ILE A 72 6.98 -0.17 6.75
CA ILE A 72 7.53 -0.88 7.92
C ILE A 72 6.38 -1.45 8.75
N GLY A 73 6.52 -2.72 9.17
CA GLY A 73 5.56 -3.38 10.06
C GLY A 73 5.96 -4.81 10.39
N CYS A 74 5.38 -5.37 11.44
CA CYS A 74 5.55 -6.80 11.76
C CYS A 74 4.90 -7.69 10.70
N ASN A 75 3.75 -7.24 10.17
CA ASN A 75 3.06 -7.84 9.04
C ASN A 75 2.80 -6.76 8.00
N ILE A 76 3.30 -6.96 6.79
CA ILE A 76 3.01 -6.07 5.67
C ILE A 76 1.79 -6.62 4.95
N ASN A 77 0.70 -5.85 5.03
CA ASN A 77 -0.53 -6.16 4.32
C ASN A 77 -0.70 -5.21 3.15
N PHE A 78 -0.97 -5.77 1.99
CA PHE A 78 -1.29 -5.04 0.78
C PHE A 78 -2.80 -4.89 0.66
N CYS A 79 -3.26 -3.67 0.47
CA CYS A 79 -4.67 -3.34 0.36
C CYS A 79 -4.97 -2.76 -1.02
N PHE A 80 -6.01 -3.27 -1.68
CA PHE A 80 -6.54 -2.66 -2.88
C PHE A 80 -7.49 -1.51 -2.51
N ASP A 81 -7.32 -0.35 -3.14
CA ASP A 81 -8.13 0.84 -2.90
C ASP A 81 -8.76 1.37 -4.19
N GLU A 82 -10.10 1.41 -4.19
CA GLU A 82 -10.94 2.06 -5.20
C GLU A 82 -11.69 3.29 -4.63
N LYS A 83 -11.45 3.63 -3.34
CA LYS A 83 -12.15 4.71 -2.63
C LYS A 83 -11.37 6.02 -2.62
N GLN A 84 -10.27 6.09 -3.37
CA GLN A 84 -9.43 7.29 -3.47
C GLN A 84 -8.84 7.72 -2.10
N LEU A 85 -8.48 6.74 -1.26
CA LEU A 85 -7.85 7.01 0.02
C LEU A 85 -6.50 7.72 -0.19
N ILE A 86 -6.22 8.66 0.70
CA ILE A 86 -4.94 9.38 0.75
C ILE A 86 -4.12 8.83 1.91
N CYS A 87 -2.84 8.65 1.71
CA CYS A 87 -1.92 8.19 2.74
C CYS A 87 -0.77 9.20 2.95
N ASN A 88 -0.08 9.03 4.07
CA ASN A 88 1.16 9.75 4.35
C ASN A 88 2.38 8.93 3.87
N ASN A 89 3.58 9.47 4.13
CA ASN A 89 4.86 8.88 3.74
C ASN A 89 5.26 7.57 4.45
N ALA A 90 4.40 7.02 5.32
CA ALA A 90 4.61 5.70 5.92
C ALA A 90 3.96 4.57 5.10
N VAL A 91 3.28 4.92 4.01
CA VAL A 91 2.56 4.01 3.12
C VAL A 91 2.98 4.31 1.69
N ASP A 92 3.45 3.29 0.99
CA ASP A 92 3.69 3.34 -0.44
C ASP A 92 2.42 3.00 -1.22
N ILE A 93 2.36 3.47 -2.46
CA ILE A 93 1.26 3.21 -3.39
C ILE A 93 1.78 2.72 -4.74
N MET A 94 0.98 1.88 -5.39
CA MET A 94 1.21 1.42 -6.76
C MET A 94 -0.08 1.54 -7.55
N THR A 95 -0.02 2.20 -8.70
CA THR A 95 -1.12 2.29 -9.66
C THR A 95 -0.85 1.40 -10.87
N GLY A 96 -1.90 0.94 -11.54
CA GLY A 96 -1.77 0.09 -12.72
C GLY A 96 -3.13 -0.37 -13.24
N ASP A 97 -3.10 -1.39 -14.09
CA ASP A 97 -4.28 -2.09 -14.52
C ASP A 97 -4.99 -2.76 -13.34
N ARG A 98 -6.32 -2.67 -13.29
CA ARG A 98 -7.13 -3.12 -12.16
C ARG A 98 -6.95 -4.59 -11.82
N ASP A 99 -6.99 -5.45 -12.82
CA ASP A 99 -6.90 -6.90 -12.60
C ASP A 99 -5.49 -7.31 -12.17
N SER A 100 -4.46 -6.67 -12.73
CA SER A 100 -3.08 -6.82 -12.30
C SER A 100 -2.87 -6.37 -10.85
N LEU A 101 -3.50 -5.27 -10.43
CA LEU A 101 -3.45 -4.79 -9.04
C LEU A 101 -4.13 -5.78 -8.08
N ILE A 102 -5.27 -6.36 -8.46
CA ILE A 102 -5.96 -7.36 -7.66
C ILE A 102 -5.12 -8.63 -7.52
N GLN A 103 -4.56 -9.13 -8.62
CA GLN A 103 -3.66 -10.30 -8.60
C GLN A 103 -2.43 -10.03 -7.72
N PHE A 104 -1.85 -8.84 -7.83
CA PHE A 104 -0.73 -8.42 -7.00
C PHE A 104 -1.09 -8.46 -5.50
N VAL A 105 -2.24 -7.95 -5.10
CA VAL A 105 -2.70 -8.00 -3.70
C VAL A 105 -2.83 -9.44 -3.21
N GLY A 106 -3.42 -10.33 -4.03
CA GLY A 106 -3.55 -11.74 -3.67
C GLY A 106 -2.20 -12.42 -3.47
N LEU A 107 -1.30 -12.22 -4.42
CA LEU A 107 0.04 -12.79 -4.35
C LEU A 107 0.81 -12.26 -3.13
N MET A 108 0.85 -10.94 -2.95
CA MET A 108 1.63 -10.29 -1.89
C MET A 108 1.13 -10.60 -0.49
N ASN A 109 -0.16 -10.90 -0.33
CA ASN A 109 -0.73 -11.32 0.95
C ASN A 109 -0.72 -12.85 1.16
N SER A 110 -0.25 -13.61 0.19
CA SER A 110 -0.21 -15.07 0.27
C SER A 110 0.95 -15.57 1.13
N LYS A 111 0.80 -16.79 1.67
CA LYS A 111 1.87 -17.50 2.38
C LYS A 111 3.06 -17.82 1.50
N LEU A 112 2.84 -18.05 0.21
CA LEU A 112 3.92 -18.25 -0.76
C LEU A 112 4.84 -17.03 -0.80
N PHE A 113 4.25 -15.83 -0.90
CA PHE A 113 5.04 -14.62 -0.98
C PHE A 113 5.72 -14.28 0.36
N ASP A 114 5.02 -14.42 1.48
CA ASP A 114 5.60 -14.21 2.82
C ASP A 114 6.82 -15.12 3.04
N TRP A 115 6.71 -16.39 2.66
CA TRP A 115 7.82 -17.35 2.68
C TRP A 115 8.97 -16.94 1.76
N TYR A 116 8.66 -16.60 0.51
CA TYR A 116 9.64 -16.19 -0.49
C TYR A 116 10.39 -14.92 -0.08
N LEU A 117 9.67 -13.90 0.38
CA LEU A 117 10.23 -12.63 0.83
C LEU A 117 11.23 -12.83 1.98
N LYS A 118 10.87 -13.63 2.97
CA LYS A 118 11.73 -13.93 4.13
C LYS A 118 12.97 -14.76 3.78
N LEU A 119 12.93 -15.49 2.66
CA LEU A 119 14.08 -16.23 2.15
C LEU A 119 15.04 -15.39 1.32
N THR A 120 14.49 -14.47 0.53
CA THR A 120 15.25 -13.84 -0.57
C THR A 120 15.64 -12.40 -0.26
N THR A 121 15.09 -11.80 0.80
CA THR A 121 15.36 -10.42 1.12
C THR A 121 15.90 -10.28 2.55
N GLU A 122 16.82 -9.32 2.73
CA GLU A 122 17.29 -8.87 4.05
C GLU A 122 16.33 -7.80 4.62
N ALA A 123 15.02 -7.99 4.40
CA ALA A 123 14.01 -7.00 4.77
C ALA A 123 13.70 -6.99 6.28
N GLU A 124 14.19 -7.97 7.04
CA GLU A 124 14.02 -8.00 8.50
C GLU A 124 14.77 -6.84 9.16
N VAL A 125 14.05 -6.07 9.97
CA VAL A 125 14.62 -5.03 10.82
C VAL A 125 14.71 -5.50 12.28
N GLN A 126 15.55 -4.83 13.08
CA GLN A 126 15.73 -5.15 14.49
C GLN A 126 14.37 -5.11 15.21
N GLY A 127 14.01 -6.19 15.89
CA GLY A 127 12.70 -6.37 16.55
C GLY A 127 11.72 -7.25 15.79
N GLY A 128 12.14 -7.89 14.67
CA GLY A 128 11.34 -8.86 13.93
C GLY A 128 10.35 -8.23 12.92
N GLY A 129 10.42 -6.92 12.70
CA GLY A 129 9.65 -6.24 11.67
C GLY A 129 10.23 -6.44 10.26
N ILE A 130 9.43 -6.13 9.25
CA ILE A 130 9.85 -6.11 7.85
C ILE A 130 9.83 -4.66 7.36
N GLN A 131 10.87 -4.28 6.61
CA GLN A 131 10.93 -3.00 5.90
C GLN A 131 10.90 -3.28 4.39
N LEU A 132 9.79 -2.91 3.76
CA LEU A 132 9.53 -3.23 2.35
C LEU A 132 9.42 -1.96 1.51
N TYR A 133 10.53 -1.56 0.93
CA TYR A 133 10.59 -0.46 -0.02
C TYR A 133 10.20 -0.90 -1.44
N VAL A 134 9.77 0.06 -2.25
CA VAL A 134 9.54 -0.12 -3.70
C VAL A 134 10.75 -0.78 -4.37
N THR A 135 11.97 -0.34 -4.04
CA THR A 135 13.21 -0.89 -4.60
C THR A 135 13.45 -2.37 -4.27
N THR A 136 12.89 -2.87 -3.16
CA THR A 136 12.91 -4.30 -2.83
C THR A 136 11.91 -5.06 -3.71
N LEU A 137 10.70 -4.51 -3.88
CA LEU A 137 9.68 -5.10 -4.73
C LEU A 137 10.10 -5.15 -6.21
N GLU A 138 10.74 -4.10 -6.72
CA GLU A 138 11.27 -4.05 -8.10
C GLU A 138 12.28 -5.15 -8.41
N LYS A 139 12.98 -5.65 -7.41
CA LYS A 139 13.94 -6.76 -7.53
C LYS A 139 13.30 -8.13 -7.35
N THR A 140 12.07 -8.18 -6.91
CA THR A 140 11.35 -9.43 -6.65
C THR A 140 10.77 -9.96 -7.95
N LEU A 141 11.08 -11.21 -8.29
CA LEU A 141 10.51 -11.85 -9.47
C LEU A 141 9.07 -12.27 -9.18
N LEU A 142 8.12 -11.59 -9.82
CA LEU A 142 6.70 -11.85 -9.69
C LEU A 142 6.10 -12.22 -11.05
N LYS A 143 5.24 -13.23 -11.06
CA LYS A 143 4.36 -13.53 -12.18
C LYS A 143 3.00 -12.88 -11.89
N LEU A 144 2.49 -12.05 -12.79
CA LEU A 144 1.20 -11.36 -12.68
C LEU A 144 0.27 -11.65 -13.87
N ASP A 145 0.60 -12.61 -14.70
CA ASP A 145 -0.24 -13.04 -15.83
C ASP A 145 -0.95 -14.36 -15.46
N PHE A 146 -1.89 -14.25 -14.51
CA PHE A 146 -2.69 -15.36 -14.07
C PHE A 146 -4.03 -15.41 -14.77
N GLN A 147 -4.62 -16.61 -14.79
CA GLN A 147 -5.97 -16.80 -15.31
C GLN A 147 -7.01 -16.07 -14.45
N GLN A 148 -8.13 -15.68 -15.07
CA GLN A 148 -9.22 -14.94 -14.43
C GLN A 148 -9.70 -15.53 -13.09
N PRO A 149 -9.77 -16.87 -12.87
CA PRO A 149 -10.20 -17.44 -11.59
C PRO A 149 -9.43 -16.93 -10.36
N LEU A 150 -8.12 -16.68 -10.47
CA LEU A 150 -7.35 -16.11 -9.35
C LEU A 150 -7.80 -14.68 -9.05
N THR A 151 -7.98 -13.85 -10.08
CA THR A 151 -8.46 -12.47 -9.92
C THR A 151 -9.81 -12.43 -9.20
N ASP A 152 -10.74 -13.30 -9.60
CA ASP A 152 -12.08 -13.39 -9.00
C ASP A 152 -12.01 -13.81 -7.52
N ILE A 153 -11.21 -14.82 -7.19
CA ILE A 153 -11.02 -15.30 -5.81
C ILE A 153 -10.41 -14.18 -4.95
N VAL A 154 -9.40 -13.48 -5.44
CA VAL A 154 -8.78 -12.36 -4.70
C VAL A 154 -9.78 -11.22 -4.51
N TYR A 155 -10.56 -10.91 -5.52
CA TYR A 155 -11.61 -9.89 -5.42
C TYR A 155 -12.67 -10.26 -4.37
N GLN A 156 -13.11 -11.53 -4.36
CA GLN A 156 -14.01 -12.06 -3.32
C GLN A 156 -13.39 -11.94 -1.92
N ARG A 157 -12.06 -12.19 -1.79
CA ARG A 157 -11.36 -12.02 -0.50
C ARG A 157 -11.34 -10.58 -0.04
N ILE A 158 -11.08 -9.63 -0.94
CA ILE A 158 -11.13 -8.19 -0.65
C ILE A 158 -12.50 -7.80 -0.06
N HIS A 159 -13.57 -8.45 -0.50
CA HIS A 159 -14.95 -8.24 -0.03
C HIS A 159 -15.36 -9.19 1.11
N ASN A 160 -14.44 -9.90 1.73
CA ASN A 160 -14.67 -10.85 2.83
C ASN A 160 -15.64 -12.01 2.49
N GLN A 161 -15.73 -12.42 1.24
CA GLN A 161 -16.57 -13.52 0.77
C GLN A 161 -15.87 -14.88 0.85
N VAL A 162 -14.55 -14.88 0.87
CA VAL A 162 -13.69 -16.07 1.03
C VAL A 162 -12.60 -15.80 2.06
N THR A 163 -11.88 -16.84 2.48
CA THR A 163 -10.81 -16.77 3.49
C THR A 163 -9.43 -16.55 2.86
N ASP A 164 -8.43 -16.17 3.67
CA ASP A 164 -7.03 -16.11 3.23
C ASP A 164 -6.54 -17.48 2.75
N ALA A 165 -6.95 -18.57 3.42
CA ALA A 165 -6.59 -19.92 3.01
C ALA A 165 -7.09 -20.26 1.60
N THR A 166 -8.25 -19.73 1.19
CA THR A 166 -8.78 -19.90 -0.17
C THR A 166 -7.87 -19.21 -1.20
N VAL A 167 -7.36 -18.02 -0.87
CA VAL A 167 -6.41 -17.30 -1.73
C VAL A 167 -5.06 -18.01 -1.77
N ASP A 168 -4.55 -18.49 -0.62
CA ASP A 168 -3.29 -19.25 -0.56
C ASP A 168 -3.34 -20.47 -1.49
N MET A 169 -4.43 -21.24 -1.45
CA MET A 169 -4.61 -22.39 -2.33
C MET A 169 -4.67 -22.01 -3.81
N ALA A 170 -5.40 -20.94 -4.16
CA ALA A 170 -5.47 -20.45 -5.53
C ALA A 170 -4.11 -19.97 -6.04
N VAL A 171 -3.31 -19.32 -5.18
CA VAL A 171 -1.95 -18.92 -5.52
C VAL A 171 -1.03 -20.11 -5.71
N PHE A 172 -1.09 -21.11 -4.83
CA PHE A 172 -0.32 -22.36 -4.98
C PHE A 172 -0.64 -23.06 -6.30
N GLU A 173 -1.92 -23.15 -6.65
CA GLU A 173 -2.37 -23.74 -7.92
C GLU A 173 -1.85 -22.92 -9.14
N ALA A 174 -1.95 -21.60 -9.08
CA ALA A 174 -1.49 -20.71 -10.15
C ALA A 174 0.03 -20.81 -10.40
N TYR A 175 0.80 -21.17 -9.36
CA TYR A 175 2.24 -21.47 -9.47
C TYR A 175 2.54 -22.95 -9.75
N ASN A 176 1.52 -23.80 -9.90
CA ASN A 176 1.64 -25.25 -10.09
C ASN A 176 2.47 -25.95 -9.00
N LEU A 177 2.34 -25.50 -7.74
CA LEU A 177 3.05 -26.12 -6.64
C LEU A 177 2.45 -27.50 -6.32
N THR A 178 3.32 -28.50 -6.16
CA THR A 178 2.93 -29.83 -5.69
C THR A 178 2.45 -29.79 -4.24
N LEU A 179 1.68 -30.79 -3.82
CA LEU A 179 1.22 -30.90 -2.43
C LEU A 179 2.39 -30.94 -1.42
N GLU A 180 3.52 -31.52 -1.81
CA GLU A 180 4.72 -31.59 -0.98
C GLU A 180 5.35 -30.18 -0.80
N GLU A 181 5.45 -29.39 -1.87
CA GLU A 181 5.95 -28.01 -1.82
C GLU A 181 5.01 -27.10 -1.02
N GLN A 182 3.69 -27.24 -1.19
CA GLN A 182 2.69 -26.53 -0.40
C GLN A 182 2.84 -26.85 1.09
N ALA A 183 2.96 -28.13 1.44
CA ALA A 183 3.15 -28.57 2.83
C ALA A 183 4.45 -28.02 3.42
N PHE A 184 5.53 -27.98 2.63
CA PHE A 184 6.81 -27.44 3.03
C PHE A 184 6.69 -25.95 3.40
N ILE A 185 6.06 -25.14 2.53
CA ILE A 185 5.84 -23.71 2.77
C ILE A 185 4.97 -23.50 4.02
N MET A 186 3.89 -24.26 4.14
CA MET A 186 2.94 -24.12 5.25
C MET A 186 3.51 -24.49 6.62
N GLN A 187 4.52 -25.36 6.65
CA GLN A 187 5.19 -25.81 7.89
C GLN A 187 6.40 -24.96 8.25
N ASP A 188 6.87 -24.09 7.36
CA ASP A 188 8.04 -23.26 7.62
C ASP A 188 7.75 -22.28 8.78
N LYS A 189 8.61 -22.32 9.80
CA LYS A 189 8.48 -21.48 11.00
C LYS A 189 8.50 -19.98 10.69
N ARG A 190 9.11 -19.58 9.58
CA ARG A 190 9.16 -18.17 9.15
C ARG A 190 7.80 -17.64 8.75
N VAL A 191 6.95 -18.48 8.16
CA VAL A 191 5.58 -18.12 7.75
C VAL A 191 4.64 -18.01 8.95
N ASN A 192 4.90 -18.77 10.01
CA ASN A 192 4.01 -18.89 11.16
C ASN A 192 4.41 -18.02 12.36
N LYS A 193 5.61 -17.40 12.35
CA LYS A 193 6.18 -16.69 13.50
C LYS A 193 5.42 -15.42 13.93
N ASN A 194 4.62 -14.83 13.06
CA ASN A 194 3.99 -13.51 13.29
C ASN A 194 2.46 -13.58 13.50
N ARG A 195 1.87 -14.75 13.79
CA ARG A 195 0.42 -14.90 14.01
C ARG A 195 0.02 -15.12 15.46
N GLU A 196 0.98 -15.21 16.38
CA GLU A 196 0.73 -15.53 17.80
C GLU A 196 0.89 -14.34 18.76
N GLU A 197 1.02 -13.08 18.23
CA GLU A 197 1.04 -11.87 19.07
C GLU A 197 -0.10 -10.91 18.74
#